data_6f71f289276f46d1c00eb0cdfbfee369
#
_entry.id   6f71f289276f46d1c00eb0cdfbfee369
#
_cell.length_a   1.000
_cell.length_b   1.000
_cell.length_c   1.000
_cell.angle_alpha   90.00
_cell.angle_beta   90.00
_cell.angle_gamma   90.00
#
_symmetry.space_group_name_H-M   'P 1'
#
loop_
_entity.id
_entity.type
_entity.pdbx_description
1 polymer ?
#
loop_
_entity_poly.entity_id
_entity_poly.type
_entity_poly.pdbx_seq_one_letter_code
_entity_poly.pdbx_strand_id
1 'polypeptide(L)'
;RRSLQDFFKEKCGVSIGKYIRQRKLSRSATLLKLTSQSVTDIAFRMGFDSVQSYSREFKKTFGVNPNNYRKADFWDLRNLRPPYWLDCDEHYQFEICQLTSKEIFGFQTSHQIATNDLPKKASPIKWKIIHETLRTWGENVYCLSSFKPDNTNDQVIAVSSFFGMEHNSVDGGKIPMPRVIKCGKYAKFHFVGHKEKYQQFSNTIYMCILPKLNIIRREGEDIEYFHMASVQKQQNNESIVDLYYYIPVL
;
A
#
# COMPACT_ATOMS: atom_id res chain seq x y z
N ARG A 1 -7.22 -24.13 -27.48
CA ARG A 1 -7.96 -23.03 -26.82
C ARG A 1 -8.78 -23.53 -25.62
N ARG A 2 -9.47 -24.66 -25.75
CA ARG A 2 -10.31 -25.23 -24.68
C ARG A 2 -9.47 -25.58 -23.45
N SER A 3 -8.35 -26.22 -23.62
CA SER A 3 -7.44 -26.61 -22.56
C SER A 3 -6.84 -25.41 -21.78
N LEU A 4 -6.54 -24.27 -22.46
CA LEU A 4 -6.05 -23.06 -21.81
C LEU A 4 -7.12 -22.42 -20.93
N GLN A 5 -8.38 -22.36 -21.40
CA GLN A 5 -9.49 -21.83 -20.61
C GLN A 5 -9.80 -22.68 -19.39
N ASP A 6 -9.75 -23.98 -19.53
CA ASP A 6 -9.99 -24.93 -18.44
C ASP A 6 -8.86 -24.86 -17.41
N PHE A 7 -7.61 -24.87 -17.86
CA PHE A 7 -6.43 -24.69 -17.00
C PHE A 7 -6.50 -23.37 -16.21
N PHE A 8 -6.81 -22.25 -16.89
CA PHE A 8 -6.92 -20.95 -16.23
C PHE A 8 -8.04 -20.93 -15.19
N LYS A 9 -9.20 -21.51 -15.53
CA LYS A 9 -10.34 -21.62 -14.62
C LYS A 9 -10.01 -22.46 -13.37
N GLU A 10 -9.29 -23.55 -13.57
CA GLU A 10 -8.80 -24.39 -12.47
C GLU A 10 -7.87 -23.62 -11.53
N LYS A 11 -6.88 -22.88 -12.07
CA LYS A 11 -5.91 -22.11 -11.27
C LYS A 11 -6.49 -20.84 -10.63
N CYS A 12 -7.37 -20.12 -11.32
CA CYS A 12 -7.89 -18.82 -10.88
C CYS A 12 -9.31 -18.88 -10.31
N GLY A 13 -9.99 -20.03 -10.36
CA GLY A 13 -11.36 -20.23 -9.89
C GLY A 13 -12.44 -19.57 -10.76
N VAL A 14 -12.05 -18.84 -11.82
CA VAL A 14 -12.97 -18.11 -12.71
C VAL A 14 -12.46 -18.13 -14.15
N SER A 15 -13.38 -17.92 -15.13
CA SER A 15 -12.99 -17.80 -16.55
C SER A 15 -12.07 -16.60 -16.78
N ILE A 16 -11.25 -16.66 -17.84
CA ILE A 16 -10.32 -15.57 -18.24
C ILE A 16 -11.06 -14.24 -18.40
N GLY A 17 -12.18 -14.21 -19.08
CA GLY A 17 -12.97 -12.99 -19.29
C GLY A 17 -13.48 -12.38 -17.98
N LYS A 18 -13.98 -13.21 -17.05
CA LYS A 18 -14.41 -12.76 -15.72
C LYS A 18 -13.23 -12.23 -14.91
N TYR A 19 -12.10 -12.93 -14.95
CA TYR A 19 -10.88 -12.49 -14.28
C TYR A 19 -10.40 -11.12 -14.78
N ILE A 20 -10.28 -10.93 -16.10
CA ILE A 20 -9.86 -9.66 -16.69
C ILE A 20 -10.80 -8.53 -16.25
N ARG A 21 -12.12 -8.76 -16.28
CA ARG A 21 -13.10 -7.76 -15.84
C ARG A 21 -12.91 -7.40 -14.36
N GLN A 22 -12.76 -8.38 -13.49
CA GLN A 22 -12.50 -8.15 -12.06
C GLN A 22 -11.19 -7.39 -11.84
N ARG A 23 -10.12 -7.69 -12.59
CA ARG A 23 -8.84 -6.97 -12.52
C ARG A 23 -8.97 -5.51 -12.94
N LYS A 24 -9.72 -5.24 -14.04
CA LYS A 24 -10.01 -3.88 -14.50
C LYS A 24 -10.74 -3.07 -13.42
N LEU A 25 -11.76 -3.66 -12.80
CA LEU A 25 -12.52 -3.02 -11.72
C LEU A 25 -11.66 -2.79 -10.46
N SER A 26 -10.83 -3.75 -10.07
CA SER A 26 -9.89 -3.59 -8.95
C SER A 26 -8.89 -2.47 -9.20
N ARG A 27 -8.33 -2.40 -10.42
CA ARG A 27 -7.43 -1.30 -10.80
C ARG A 27 -8.15 0.05 -10.79
N SER A 28 -9.39 0.10 -11.26
CA SER A 28 -10.19 1.33 -11.24
C SER A 28 -10.48 1.78 -9.80
N ALA A 29 -10.75 0.86 -8.87
CA ALA A 29 -10.95 1.17 -7.45
C ALA A 29 -9.71 1.83 -6.84
N THR A 30 -8.52 1.32 -7.15
CA THR A 30 -7.25 1.93 -6.73
C THR A 30 -7.07 3.33 -7.32
N LEU A 31 -7.34 3.53 -8.62
CA LEU A 31 -7.24 4.84 -9.26
C LEU A 31 -8.23 5.85 -8.68
N LEU A 32 -9.46 5.42 -8.36
CA LEU A 32 -10.47 6.29 -7.70
C LEU A 32 -9.97 6.83 -6.36
N LYS A 33 -9.25 6.03 -5.58
CA LYS A 33 -8.74 6.42 -4.26
C LYS A 33 -7.45 7.23 -4.31
N LEU A 34 -6.58 6.93 -5.26
CA LEU A 34 -5.22 7.44 -5.26
C LEU A 34 -4.96 8.51 -6.32
N THR A 35 -5.93 8.82 -7.20
CA THR A 35 -5.75 9.81 -8.25
C THR A 35 -6.94 10.77 -8.36
N SER A 36 -6.69 11.92 -9.00
CA SER A 36 -7.72 12.89 -9.39
C SER A 36 -8.41 12.60 -10.72
N GLN A 37 -8.03 11.50 -11.43
CA GLN A 37 -8.63 11.12 -12.72
C GLN A 37 -10.16 11.12 -12.64
N SER A 38 -10.83 11.66 -13.66
CA SER A 38 -12.28 11.64 -13.72
C SER A 38 -12.82 10.20 -13.79
N VAL A 39 -14.05 9.98 -13.35
CA VAL A 39 -14.71 8.68 -13.49
C VAL A 39 -14.80 8.27 -14.97
N THR A 40 -14.96 9.25 -15.85
CA THR A 40 -14.99 9.07 -17.30
C THR A 40 -13.65 8.56 -17.84
N ASP A 41 -12.56 9.21 -17.46
CA ASP A 41 -11.21 8.81 -17.92
C ASP A 41 -10.84 7.42 -17.42
N ILE A 42 -11.16 7.13 -16.14
CA ILE A 42 -10.95 5.79 -15.57
C ILE A 42 -11.77 4.73 -16.34
N ALA A 43 -13.03 5.01 -16.66
CA ALA A 43 -13.87 4.07 -17.40
C ALA A 43 -13.24 3.71 -18.76
N PHE A 44 -12.88 4.72 -19.56
CA PHE A 44 -12.27 4.51 -20.88
C PHE A 44 -10.87 3.89 -20.76
N ARG A 45 -10.05 4.31 -19.81
CA ARG A 45 -8.74 3.69 -19.53
C ARG A 45 -8.85 2.20 -19.19
N MET A 46 -9.92 1.78 -18.51
CA MET A 46 -10.20 0.38 -18.21
C MET A 46 -10.85 -0.36 -19.41
N GLY A 47 -11.09 0.32 -20.54
CA GLY A 47 -11.66 -0.25 -21.75
C GLY A 47 -13.13 -0.62 -21.61
N PHE A 48 -13.90 0.26 -20.98
CA PHE A 48 -15.37 0.21 -21.00
C PHE A 48 -15.88 1.11 -22.13
N ASP A 49 -16.92 0.66 -22.82
CA ASP A 49 -17.51 1.39 -23.95
C ASP A 49 -18.29 2.65 -23.51
N SER A 50 -18.71 2.69 -22.24
CA SER A 50 -19.40 3.84 -21.66
C SER A 50 -19.23 3.93 -20.16
N VAL A 51 -19.36 5.16 -19.63
CA VAL A 51 -19.33 5.43 -18.18
C VAL A 51 -20.48 4.73 -17.46
N GLN A 52 -21.65 4.61 -18.11
CA GLN A 52 -22.80 3.93 -17.58
C GLN A 52 -22.55 2.43 -17.39
N SER A 53 -21.97 1.78 -18.39
CA SER A 53 -21.58 0.36 -18.33
C SER A 53 -20.57 0.14 -17.21
N TYR A 54 -19.52 0.97 -17.14
CA TYR A 54 -18.53 0.95 -16.06
C TYR A 54 -19.18 1.11 -14.68
N SER A 55 -20.00 2.15 -14.49
CA SER A 55 -20.61 2.47 -13.20
C SER A 55 -21.53 1.35 -12.70
N ARG A 56 -22.28 0.71 -13.60
CA ARG A 56 -23.13 -0.45 -13.29
C ARG A 56 -22.31 -1.65 -12.83
N GLU A 57 -21.25 -2.01 -13.57
CA GLU A 57 -20.38 -3.13 -13.21
C GLU A 57 -19.59 -2.86 -11.93
N PHE A 58 -19.15 -1.61 -11.73
CA PHE A 58 -18.47 -1.19 -10.51
C PHE A 58 -19.40 -1.31 -9.29
N LYS A 59 -20.62 -0.77 -9.39
CA LYS A 59 -21.63 -0.88 -8.32
C LYS A 59 -21.98 -2.34 -8.01
N LYS A 60 -22.10 -3.18 -9.05
CA LYS A 60 -22.34 -4.63 -8.86
C LYS A 60 -21.23 -5.31 -8.09
N THR A 61 -19.96 -4.86 -8.27
CA THR A 61 -18.79 -5.47 -7.65
C THR A 61 -18.54 -4.91 -6.24
N PHE A 62 -18.62 -3.59 -6.06
CA PHE A 62 -18.24 -2.92 -4.81
C PHE A 62 -19.44 -2.43 -3.96
N GLY A 63 -20.66 -2.65 -4.41
CA GLY A 63 -21.89 -2.27 -3.69
C GLY A 63 -22.27 -0.79 -3.82
N VAL A 64 -21.32 0.08 -4.22
CA VAL A 64 -21.51 1.53 -4.33
C VAL A 64 -21.02 2.03 -5.70
N ASN A 65 -21.53 3.19 -6.15
CA ASN A 65 -21.06 3.79 -7.39
C ASN A 65 -19.62 4.35 -7.27
N PRO A 66 -18.89 4.57 -8.41
CA PRO A 66 -17.50 5.04 -8.38
C PRO A 66 -17.28 6.33 -7.60
N ASN A 67 -18.18 7.31 -7.72
CA ASN A 67 -18.06 8.59 -7.02
C ASN A 67 -18.17 8.43 -5.51
N ASN A 68 -19.14 7.62 -5.03
CA ASN A 68 -19.32 7.34 -3.61
C ASN A 68 -18.12 6.54 -3.06
N TYR A 69 -17.59 5.59 -3.84
CA TYR A 69 -16.38 4.86 -3.46
C TYR A 69 -15.18 5.80 -3.28
N ARG A 70 -15.00 6.77 -4.19
CA ARG A 70 -13.95 7.80 -4.10
C ARG A 70 -14.07 8.63 -2.84
N LYS A 71 -15.29 9.12 -2.54
CA LYS A 71 -15.57 10.07 -1.46
C LYS A 71 -15.58 9.45 -0.06
N ALA A 72 -15.70 8.12 0.05
CA ALA A 72 -15.70 7.46 1.35
C ALA A 72 -14.39 7.74 2.10
N ASP A 73 -14.46 7.98 3.40
CA ASP A 73 -13.33 8.19 4.32
C ASP A 73 -12.62 6.89 4.73
N PHE A 74 -13.02 5.80 4.11
CA PHE A 74 -12.42 4.48 4.25
C PHE A 74 -12.16 3.84 2.88
N TRP A 75 -11.35 2.82 2.83
CA TRP A 75 -11.07 2.05 1.63
C TRP A 75 -11.53 0.60 1.82
N ASP A 76 -12.64 0.25 1.17
CA ASP A 76 -13.16 -1.12 1.13
C ASP A 76 -12.40 -1.94 0.08
N LEU A 77 -11.57 -2.86 0.56
CA LEU A 77 -10.72 -3.71 -0.27
C LEU A 77 -11.33 -5.09 -0.53
N ARG A 78 -12.45 -5.44 0.12
CA ARG A 78 -13.01 -6.81 0.16
C ARG A 78 -13.26 -7.45 -1.19
N ASN A 79 -13.57 -6.66 -2.20
CA ASN A 79 -13.88 -7.14 -3.55
C ASN A 79 -12.74 -6.90 -4.55
N LEU A 80 -11.54 -6.58 -4.09
CA LEU A 80 -10.38 -6.51 -4.96
C LEU A 80 -9.98 -7.90 -5.44
N ARG A 81 -9.69 -8.01 -6.73
CA ARG A 81 -9.13 -9.22 -7.33
C ARG A 81 -7.61 -9.08 -7.43
N PRO A 82 -6.82 -9.93 -6.77
CA PRO A 82 -5.37 -9.89 -6.87
C PRO A 82 -4.88 -10.28 -8.27
N PRO A 83 -3.67 -9.84 -8.69
CA PRO A 83 -3.03 -10.36 -9.88
C PRO A 83 -2.68 -11.84 -9.71
N TYR A 84 -2.74 -12.61 -10.81
CA TYR A 84 -2.54 -14.07 -10.78
C TYR A 84 -1.14 -14.51 -10.31
N TRP A 85 -0.15 -13.63 -10.43
CA TRP A 85 1.22 -13.89 -9.99
C TRP A 85 1.44 -13.63 -8.50
N LEU A 86 0.46 -13.02 -7.81
CA LEU A 86 0.56 -12.74 -6.38
C LEU A 86 0.14 -13.98 -5.60
N ASP A 87 1.05 -14.50 -4.80
CA ASP A 87 0.76 -15.60 -3.89
C ASP A 87 -0.10 -15.10 -2.73
N CYS A 88 -1.36 -15.54 -2.70
CA CYS A 88 -2.31 -15.18 -1.66
C CYS A 88 -2.40 -16.26 -0.56
N ASP A 89 -1.64 -17.32 -0.67
CA ASP A 89 -1.55 -18.38 0.34
C ASP A 89 -0.32 -18.20 1.25
N GLU A 90 0.53 -17.21 0.93
CA GLU A 90 1.62 -16.80 1.80
C GLU A 90 1.05 -16.24 3.12
N HIS A 91 1.51 -16.81 4.23
CA HIS A 91 1.04 -16.47 5.57
C HIS A 91 2.02 -15.50 6.23
N TYR A 92 1.48 -14.36 6.66
CA TYR A 92 2.21 -13.41 7.50
C TYR A 92 1.58 -13.36 8.88
N GLN A 93 2.41 -13.29 9.92
CA GLN A 93 1.93 -13.03 11.27
C GLN A 93 1.31 -11.65 11.34
N PHE A 94 0.08 -11.56 11.84
CA PHE A 94 -0.59 -10.29 12.03
C PHE A 94 -1.43 -10.31 13.30
N GLU A 95 -1.69 -9.13 13.82
CA GLU A 95 -2.61 -8.89 14.94
C GLU A 95 -3.36 -7.57 14.74
N ILE A 96 -4.54 -7.47 15.33
CA ILE A 96 -5.22 -6.18 15.46
C ILE A 96 -4.81 -5.59 16.81
N CYS A 97 -4.22 -4.40 16.76
CA CYS A 97 -3.75 -3.70 17.95
C CYS A 97 -4.31 -2.29 18.06
N GLN A 98 -4.30 -1.76 19.27
CA GLN A 98 -4.64 -0.37 19.56
C GLN A 98 -3.34 0.40 19.79
N LEU A 99 -3.03 1.39 18.93
CA LEU A 99 -1.93 2.29 19.17
C LEU A 99 -2.40 3.49 19.99
N THR A 100 -1.56 3.90 20.93
CA THR A 100 -1.65 5.19 21.61
C THR A 100 -1.00 6.28 20.78
N SER A 101 -1.39 7.53 20.99
CA SER A 101 -0.71 8.66 20.36
C SER A 101 0.74 8.72 20.83
N LYS A 102 1.66 8.89 19.87
CA LYS A 102 3.10 8.96 20.12
C LYS A 102 3.71 10.08 19.28
N GLU A 103 4.54 10.90 19.89
CA GLU A 103 5.32 11.89 19.17
C GLU A 103 6.66 11.29 18.70
N ILE A 104 7.02 11.60 17.46
CA ILE A 104 8.30 11.26 16.86
C ILE A 104 8.91 12.49 16.21
N PHE A 105 10.23 12.50 16.08
CA PHE A 105 11.00 13.62 15.57
C PHE A 105 11.80 13.22 14.34
N GLY A 106 11.78 14.04 13.29
CA GLY A 106 12.44 13.66 12.06
C GLY A 106 12.24 14.63 10.90
N PHE A 107 12.17 14.10 9.70
CA PHE A 107 12.04 14.88 8.47
C PHE A 107 11.05 14.27 7.50
N GLN A 108 10.51 15.09 6.62
CA GLN A 108 9.57 14.69 5.59
C GLN A 108 10.23 14.70 4.21
N THR A 109 9.88 13.74 3.39
CA THR A 109 10.20 13.71 1.96
C THR A 109 8.91 13.53 1.15
N SER A 110 8.95 13.97 -0.10
CA SER A 110 7.83 13.76 -1.03
C SER A 110 8.36 13.37 -2.40
N HIS A 111 7.64 12.48 -3.07
CA HIS A 111 7.92 12.07 -4.44
C HIS A 111 6.62 11.65 -5.14
N GLN A 112 6.70 11.47 -6.45
CA GLN A 112 5.58 11.03 -7.27
C GLN A 112 5.81 9.61 -7.77
N ILE A 113 4.73 8.83 -7.86
CA ILE A 113 4.73 7.49 -8.45
C ILE A 113 3.75 7.48 -9.62
N ALA A 114 4.20 7.04 -10.79
CA ALA A 114 3.32 6.87 -11.92
C ALA A 114 2.29 5.76 -11.65
N THR A 115 1.03 6.01 -12.01
CA THR A 115 -0.07 5.05 -11.79
C THR A 115 0.13 3.71 -12.50
N ASN A 116 0.98 3.68 -13.54
CA ASN A 116 1.32 2.46 -14.27
C ASN A 116 2.35 1.59 -13.54
N ASP A 117 3.11 2.17 -12.60
CA ASP A 117 4.14 1.48 -11.82
C ASP A 117 3.58 0.85 -10.54
N LEU A 118 2.31 1.13 -10.20
CA LEU A 118 1.62 0.42 -9.13
C LEU A 118 1.23 -1.00 -9.58
N PRO A 119 1.55 -1.99 -8.86
CA PRO A 119 2.27 -2.23 -7.61
C PRO A 119 3.70 -2.80 -7.82
N LYS A 120 4.42 -2.38 -8.86
CA LYS A 120 5.57 -3.14 -9.40
C LYS A 120 6.92 -2.89 -8.72
N LYS A 121 7.13 -1.74 -8.07
CA LYS A 121 8.47 -1.43 -7.52
C LYS A 121 8.40 -0.69 -6.19
N ALA A 122 9.11 -1.22 -5.20
CA ALA A 122 9.49 -0.43 -4.03
C ALA A 122 10.37 0.75 -4.47
N SER A 123 10.15 1.93 -3.90
CA SER A 123 10.94 3.11 -4.23
C SER A 123 12.41 2.92 -3.81
N PRO A 124 13.39 2.90 -4.73
CA PRO A 124 14.81 2.81 -4.37
C PRO A 124 15.26 3.94 -3.44
N ILE A 125 14.66 5.12 -3.61
CA ILE A 125 14.94 6.32 -2.80
C ILE A 125 14.53 6.07 -1.34
N LYS A 126 13.36 5.48 -1.10
CA LYS A 126 12.88 5.14 0.24
C LYS A 126 13.87 4.22 0.97
N TRP A 127 14.32 3.16 0.31
CA TRP A 127 15.27 2.22 0.91
C TRP A 127 16.62 2.84 1.22
N LYS A 128 17.11 3.72 0.35
CA LYS A 128 18.34 4.48 0.59
C LYS A 128 18.18 5.35 1.83
N ILE A 129 17.09 6.12 1.94
CA ILE A 129 16.82 6.97 3.10
C ILE A 129 16.73 6.14 4.38
N ILE A 130 15.96 5.05 4.40
CA ILE A 130 15.83 4.17 5.57
C ILE A 130 17.20 3.66 6.02
N HIS A 131 18.00 3.15 5.10
CA HIS A 131 19.32 2.62 5.41
C HIS A 131 20.25 3.69 5.99
N GLU A 132 20.32 4.87 5.35
CA GLU A 132 21.12 5.99 5.81
C GLU A 132 20.64 6.48 7.19
N THR A 133 19.33 6.58 7.39
CA THR A 133 18.73 7.03 8.65
C THR A 133 19.02 6.07 9.80
N LEU A 134 18.77 4.76 9.60
CA LEU A 134 19.08 3.73 10.60
C LEU A 134 20.56 3.76 11.00
N ARG A 135 21.46 3.89 10.01
CA ARG A 135 22.91 3.94 10.25
C ARG A 135 23.33 5.21 11.00
N THR A 136 22.75 6.36 10.64
CA THR A 136 23.14 7.67 11.20
C THR A 136 22.59 7.86 12.60
N TRP A 137 21.33 7.47 12.83
CA TRP A 137 20.69 7.66 14.13
C TRP A 137 21.03 6.56 15.13
N GLY A 138 21.38 5.36 14.66
CA GLY A 138 21.69 4.22 15.54
C GLY A 138 20.50 3.67 16.31
N GLU A 139 19.28 4.03 15.92
CA GLU A 139 18.01 3.67 16.56
C GLU A 139 16.99 3.13 15.56
N ASN A 140 15.89 2.58 16.07
CA ASN A 140 14.75 2.17 15.25
C ASN A 140 14.07 3.39 14.61
N VAL A 141 13.60 3.22 13.37
CA VAL A 141 13.05 4.32 12.57
C VAL A 141 11.61 4.06 12.18
N TYR A 142 10.74 5.01 12.44
CA TYR A 142 9.40 5.07 11.88
C TYR A 142 9.42 5.69 10.48
N CYS A 143 8.69 5.10 9.57
CA CYS A 143 8.36 5.71 8.29
C CYS A 143 6.83 5.78 8.16
N LEU A 144 6.28 7.00 8.22
CA LEU A 144 4.85 7.25 8.03
C LEU A 144 4.60 7.63 6.58
N SER A 145 3.83 6.85 5.86
CA SER A 145 3.58 7.08 4.43
C SER A 145 2.11 7.41 4.16
N SER A 146 1.87 8.49 3.43
CA SER A 146 0.56 8.84 2.89
C SER A 146 0.59 8.88 1.37
N PHE A 147 -0.52 8.44 0.78
CA PHE A 147 -0.72 8.39 -0.67
C PHE A 147 -1.94 9.23 -1.02
N LYS A 148 -1.75 10.24 -1.85
CA LYS A 148 -2.81 11.19 -2.22
C LYS A 148 -2.81 11.43 -3.73
N PRO A 149 -3.96 11.84 -4.29
CA PRO A 149 -3.99 12.37 -5.64
C PRO A 149 -2.99 13.52 -5.78
N ASP A 150 -2.26 13.55 -6.88
CA ASP A 150 -1.46 14.71 -7.23
C ASP A 150 -2.36 15.82 -7.79
N ASN A 151 -2.10 17.07 -7.40
CA ASN A 151 -2.94 18.20 -7.79
C ASN A 151 -2.64 18.72 -9.21
N THR A 152 -1.48 18.36 -9.76
CA THR A 152 -0.99 18.88 -11.06
C THR A 152 -1.02 17.83 -12.16
N ASN A 153 -0.99 16.55 -11.79
CA ASN A 153 -0.94 15.45 -12.76
C ASN A 153 -1.77 14.26 -12.28
N ASP A 154 -2.86 13.98 -12.97
CA ASP A 154 -3.77 12.87 -12.66
C ASP A 154 -3.22 11.48 -12.97
N GLN A 155 -2.06 11.39 -13.65
CA GLN A 155 -1.38 10.12 -13.96
C GLN A 155 -0.38 9.68 -12.91
N VAL A 156 -0.19 10.49 -11.86
CA VAL A 156 0.73 10.20 -10.76
C VAL A 156 0.02 10.25 -9.42
N ILE A 157 0.65 9.64 -8.44
CA ILE A 157 0.24 9.64 -7.03
C ILE A 157 1.32 10.39 -6.25
N ALA A 158 0.91 11.39 -5.50
CA ALA A 158 1.78 12.06 -4.57
C ALA A 158 1.99 11.19 -3.32
N VAL A 159 3.24 10.85 -3.05
CA VAL A 159 3.65 10.09 -1.87
C VAL A 159 4.42 11.01 -0.94
N SER A 160 3.93 11.12 0.29
CA SER A 160 4.64 11.84 1.36
C SER A 160 5.05 10.81 2.40
N SER A 161 6.34 10.80 2.76
CA SER A 161 6.92 9.92 3.77
C SER A 161 7.64 10.75 4.83
N PHE A 162 7.29 10.52 6.09
CA PHE A 162 7.96 11.11 7.24
C PHE A 162 8.82 10.04 7.91
N PHE A 163 10.12 10.33 8.06
CA PHE A 163 11.07 9.46 8.75
C PHE A 163 11.39 10.06 10.11
N GLY A 164 11.19 9.30 11.19
CA GLY A 164 11.35 9.82 12.54
C GLY A 164 11.72 8.75 13.56
N MET A 165 12.19 9.19 14.71
CA MET A 165 12.50 8.38 15.89
C MET A 165 11.82 8.95 17.13
N GLU A 166 11.77 8.18 18.23
CA GLU A 166 11.08 8.60 19.46
C GLU A 166 11.85 9.67 20.24
N HIS A 167 13.16 9.69 20.13
CA HIS A 167 14.00 10.65 20.85
C HIS A 167 14.30 11.88 20.01
N ASN A 168 14.29 13.03 20.64
CA ASN A 168 14.71 14.29 20.03
C ASN A 168 16.24 14.44 20.17
N SER A 169 17.00 13.63 19.46
CA SER A 169 18.46 13.76 19.44
C SER A 169 18.85 14.80 18.41
N VAL A 170 19.31 15.93 18.87
CA VAL A 170 19.87 17.02 18.05
C VAL A 170 21.33 16.70 17.72
N ASP A 171 21.57 15.85 16.74
CA ASP A 171 22.91 15.71 16.15
C ASP A 171 22.89 16.30 14.74
N GLY A 172 23.74 17.33 14.52
CA GLY A 172 24.03 17.85 13.19
C GLY A 172 23.26 19.09 12.73
N GLY A 173 22.73 19.93 13.62
CA GLY A 173 22.36 21.32 13.28
C GLY A 173 21.02 21.56 12.58
N LYS A 174 20.22 20.52 12.28
CA LYS A 174 18.82 20.68 11.86
C LYS A 174 17.90 20.26 13.00
N ILE A 175 17.03 21.18 13.43
CA ILE A 175 15.96 20.86 14.39
C ILE A 175 15.01 19.87 13.71
N PRO A 176 14.86 18.64 14.21
CA PRO A 176 13.91 17.68 13.64
C PRO A 176 12.48 18.17 13.83
N MET A 177 11.64 17.98 12.82
CA MET A 177 10.22 18.33 12.92
C MET A 177 9.49 17.32 13.80
N PRO A 178 8.61 17.75 14.71
CA PRO A 178 7.73 16.84 15.43
C PRO A 178 6.62 16.29 14.51
N ARG A 179 6.26 15.03 14.71
CA ARG A 179 5.11 14.38 14.06
C ARG A 179 4.42 13.46 15.06
N VAL A 180 3.10 13.46 15.03
CA VAL A 180 2.31 12.61 15.92
C VAL A 180 1.81 11.39 15.15
N ILE A 181 2.18 10.20 15.61
CA ILE A 181 1.52 8.94 15.25
C ILE A 181 0.13 8.97 15.90
N LYS A 182 -0.91 8.88 15.07
CA LYS A 182 -2.29 8.97 15.56
C LYS A 182 -2.70 7.70 16.29
N CYS A 183 -3.38 7.87 17.43
CA CYS A 183 -4.02 6.75 18.12
C CYS A 183 -5.10 6.09 17.26
N GLY A 184 -5.43 4.84 17.57
CA GLY A 184 -6.51 4.11 16.91
C GLY A 184 -6.18 2.65 16.68
N LYS A 185 -7.10 1.96 16.01
CA LYS A 185 -6.98 0.55 15.67
C LYS A 185 -6.13 0.37 14.43
N TYR A 186 -5.22 -0.59 14.48
CA TYR A 186 -4.31 -0.92 13.38
C TYR A 186 -4.22 -2.44 13.20
N ALA A 187 -4.09 -2.85 11.95
CA ALA A 187 -3.61 -4.19 11.61
C ALA A 187 -2.08 -4.14 11.53
N LYS A 188 -1.41 -4.85 12.44
CA LYS A 188 0.04 -4.92 12.53
C LYS A 188 0.53 -6.22 11.92
N PHE A 189 1.48 -6.12 11.01
CA PHE A 189 2.14 -7.24 10.34
C PHE A 189 3.62 -7.23 10.65
N HIS A 190 4.24 -8.41 10.75
CA HIS A 190 5.68 -8.53 10.90
C HIS A 190 6.30 -9.00 9.59
N PHE A 191 7.33 -8.31 9.12
CA PHE A 191 8.11 -8.70 7.96
C PHE A 191 9.59 -8.87 8.33
N VAL A 192 10.12 -10.04 8.02
CA VAL A 192 11.56 -10.33 8.07
C VAL A 192 11.94 -10.96 6.74
N GLY A 193 12.83 -10.33 5.99
CA GLY A 193 13.23 -10.85 4.69
C GLY A 193 14.05 -9.88 3.84
N HIS A 194 14.37 -10.29 2.62
CA HIS A 194 15.07 -9.42 1.68
C HIS A 194 14.16 -8.25 1.24
N LYS A 195 14.75 -7.06 1.11
CA LYS A 195 14.03 -5.83 0.70
C LYS A 195 13.31 -5.98 -0.65
N GLU A 196 13.80 -6.84 -1.55
CA GLU A 196 13.19 -7.14 -2.84
C GLU A 196 11.83 -7.83 -2.69
N LYS A 197 11.62 -8.59 -1.60
CA LYS A 197 10.34 -9.26 -1.29
C LYS A 197 9.34 -8.35 -0.59
N TYR A 198 9.78 -7.20 -0.09
CA TYR A 198 8.91 -6.28 0.65
C TYR A 198 7.72 -5.79 -0.20
N GLN A 199 7.92 -5.53 -1.49
CA GLN A 199 6.81 -5.11 -2.36
C GLN A 199 5.75 -6.22 -2.52
N GLN A 200 6.18 -7.48 -2.61
CA GLN A 200 5.26 -8.63 -2.63
C GLN A 200 4.49 -8.72 -1.31
N PHE A 201 5.17 -8.61 -0.18
CA PHE A 201 4.57 -8.56 1.15
C PHE A 201 3.47 -7.49 1.25
N SER A 202 3.78 -6.24 0.93
CA SER A 202 2.80 -5.15 0.96
C SER A 202 1.60 -5.41 0.03
N ASN A 203 1.85 -5.90 -1.20
CA ASN A 203 0.78 -6.24 -2.13
C ASN A 203 -0.10 -7.39 -1.62
N THR A 204 0.49 -8.43 -1.01
CA THR A 204 -0.25 -9.56 -0.44
C THR A 204 -1.17 -9.09 0.69
N ILE A 205 -0.70 -8.18 1.55
CA ILE A 205 -1.55 -7.60 2.60
C ILE A 205 -2.77 -6.91 1.98
N TYR A 206 -2.57 -5.95 1.09
CA TYR A 206 -3.66 -5.14 0.53
C TYR A 206 -4.59 -5.91 -0.40
N MET A 207 -4.06 -6.83 -1.19
CA MET A 207 -4.83 -7.51 -2.23
C MET A 207 -5.40 -8.87 -1.79
N CYS A 208 -4.85 -9.47 -0.73
CA CYS A 208 -5.23 -10.82 -0.31
C CYS A 208 -5.68 -10.85 1.16
N ILE A 209 -4.84 -10.39 2.10
CA ILE A 209 -5.09 -10.62 3.53
C ILE A 209 -6.23 -9.75 4.03
N LEU A 210 -6.15 -8.42 3.86
CA LEU A 210 -7.22 -7.51 4.30
C LEU A 210 -8.58 -7.86 3.67
N PRO A 211 -8.68 -8.17 2.35
CA PRO A 211 -9.91 -8.66 1.74
C PRO A 211 -10.43 -9.97 2.34
N LYS A 212 -9.57 -10.99 2.51
CA LYS A 212 -9.97 -12.29 3.08
C LYS A 212 -10.52 -12.17 4.51
N LEU A 213 -9.95 -11.26 5.29
CA LEU A 213 -10.33 -11.01 6.68
C LEU A 213 -11.48 -10.01 6.84
N ASN A 214 -12.02 -9.49 5.74
CA ASN A 214 -13.05 -8.43 5.74
C ASN A 214 -12.63 -7.17 6.52
N ILE A 215 -11.33 -6.87 6.56
CA ILE A 215 -10.81 -5.69 7.22
C ILE A 215 -10.92 -4.48 6.29
N ILE A 216 -11.50 -3.41 6.80
CA ILE A 216 -11.68 -2.14 6.07
C ILE A 216 -10.58 -1.17 6.53
N ARG A 217 -9.82 -0.63 5.56
CA ARG A 217 -8.82 0.39 5.84
C ARG A 217 -9.50 1.74 6.05
N ARG A 218 -9.29 2.36 7.23
CA ARG A 218 -9.69 3.76 7.45
C ARG A 218 -8.68 4.73 6.83
N GLU A 219 -9.04 5.99 6.71
CA GLU A 219 -8.10 7.04 6.33
C GLU A 219 -6.98 7.17 7.37
N GLY A 220 -5.78 7.44 6.90
CA GLY A 220 -4.59 7.58 7.73
C GLY A 220 -3.31 7.20 7.01
N GLU A 221 -2.20 7.36 7.72
CA GLU A 221 -0.87 6.99 7.23
C GLU A 221 -0.59 5.53 7.53
N ASP A 222 0.04 4.86 6.58
CA ASP A 222 0.66 3.56 6.85
C ASP A 222 1.95 3.80 7.64
N ILE A 223 2.18 2.97 8.67
CA ILE A 223 3.34 3.12 9.54
C ILE A 223 4.24 1.89 9.39
N GLU A 224 5.48 2.12 9.04
CA GLU A 224 6.52 1.10 9.02
C GLU A 224 7.52 1.41 10.12
N TYR A 225 7.75 0.45 11.01
CA TYR A 225 8.68 0.58 12.11
C TYR A 225 9.87 -0.35 11.88
N PHE A 226 10.96 0.21 11.42
CA PHE A 226 12.18 -0.49 11.05
C PHE A 226 13.07 -0.72 12.25
N HIS A 227 13.48 -1.96 12.47
CA HIS A 227 14.40 -2.33 13.54
C HIS A 227 15.86 -2.09 13.14
N MET A 228 16.63 -1.49 14.03
CA MET A 228 18.07 -1.25 13.84
C MET A 228 18.85 -2.55 13.61
N ALA A 229 18.40 -3.67 14.17
CA ALA A 229 18.96 -5.00 13.92
C ALA A 229 19.04 -5.37 12.43
N SER A 230 18.21 -4.75 11.58
CA SER A 230 18.28 -4.90 10.11
C SER A 230 19.62 -4.46 9.52
N VAL A 231 20.27 -3.46 10.11
CA VAL A 231 21.59 -2.95 9.65
C VAL A 231 22.73 -3.85 10.10
N GLN A 232 22.62 -4.42 11.30
CA GLN A 232 23.68 -5.27 11.87
C GLN A 232 23.84 -6.61 11.15
N LYS A 233 22.77 -7.13 10.54
CA LYS A 233 22.78 -8.38 9.74
C LYS A 233 23.39 -8.22 8.35
N GLN A 234 23.77 -7.00 7.93
CA GLN A 234 24.35 -6.72 6.62
C GLN A 234 25.83 -7.13 6.45
N GLN A 235 26.49 -7.70 7.46
CA GLN A 235 27.89 -8.11 7.35
C GLN A 235 28.15 -9.17 6.26
N ASN A 236 27.12 -9.83 5.73
CA ASN A 236 27.20 -10.88 4.70
C ASN A 236 26.63 -10.48 3.32
N ASN A 237 26.61 -9.20 2.95
CA ASN A 237 26.06 -8.71 1.67
C ASN A 237 24.55 -8.96 1.43
N GLU A 238 23.81 -9.40 2.43
CA GLU A 238 22.37 -9.65 2.35
C GLU A 238 21.59 -8.51 3.05
N SER A 239 20.80 -7.75 2.27
CA SER A 239 19.95 -6.67 2.78
C SER A 239 18.68 -7.25 3.41
N ILE A 240 18.79 -7.88 4.59
CA ILE A 240 17.65 -8.35 5.35
C ILE A 240 17.01 -7.17 6.08
N VAL A 241 15.72 -7.05 5.94
CA VAL A 241 14.88 -6.03 6.60
C VAL A 241 14.03 -6.71 7.65
N ASP A 242 13.95 -6.12 8.82
CA ASP A 242 13.08 -6.52 9.92
C ASP A 242 12.22 -5.30 10.31
N LEU A 243 10.90 -5.39 10.12
CA LEU A 243 10.00 -4.27 10.39
C LEU A 243 8.61 -4.74 10.85
N TYR A 244 7.93 -3.89 11.61
CA TYR A 244 6.49 -3.94 11.78
C TYR A 244 5.80 -2.98 10.82
N TYR A 245 4.75 -3.45 10.16
CA TYR A 245 3.92 -2.65 9.26
C TYR A 245 2.51 -2.52 9.83
N TYR A 246 2.09 -1.27 10.10
CA TYR A 246 0.79 -0.97 10.68
C TYR A 246 -0.08 -0.29 9.64
N ILE A 247 -1.26 -0.82 9.41
CA ILE A 247 -2.27 -0.28 8.52
C ILE A 247 -3.46 0.18 9.36
N PRO A 248 -3.89 1.45 9.25
CA PRO A 248 -5.04 1.95 9.99
C PRO A 248 -6.33 1.26 9.55
N VAL A 249 -7.11 0.71 10.50
CA VAL A 249 -8.34 -0.05 10.22
C VAL A 249 -9.52 0.44 11.06
N LEU A 250 -10.76 0.11 10.62
CA LEU A 250 -12.00 0.41 11.35
C LEU A 250 -12.22 -0.54 12.53
#